data_350e5f357941f67a732bd8a3bfcd0f1e
#
_entry.id   350e5f357941f67a732bd8a3bfcd0f1e
#
_cell.length_a   1.000
_cell.length_b   1.000
_cell.length_c   1.000
_cell.angle_alpha   90.00
_cell.angle_beta   90.00
_cell.angle_gamma   90.00
#
_symmetry.space_group_name_H-M   'P 1'
#
loop_
_entity.id
_entity.type
_entity.pdbx_description
1 polymer ?
#
loop_
_entity_poly.entity_id
_entity_poly.type
_entity_poly.pdbx_seq_one_letter_code
_entity_poly.pdbx_strand_id
1 'polypeptide(L)'
;SAVFPVELLEEQNVTREPDLVPVRHGRMMASPFTFYRGAAKIMAADLRETPRAGLEVQLCGDAHLSNFGVFASPERTLLFDLNDFDETLPGPFEYDVKRMTASFVIAARNNGFTAVQTRDAALAAVRSYVDAMGGFAARRVLDVWYARLAEDDLLATLHAAQQTQAAKTGKKSAKQLKTRVAATERTLQKARTRDSLQALSKLAEHVDGRYRIVSRPPLVVPARDLEGVYGLSGEEWRRVIREQLRRYRATLPHDRRALLERFEVVDVARKVVGVGSVGTRAFIALLQGRDQEDPLFLQVKEATRSVLEDHLPRSRYRQPGRRVVEGQRMMQAASDIFLGWTRGHYE
;
A
#
# COMPACT_ATOMS: atom_id res chain seq x y z
N SER A 1 -20.18 -21.80 13.32
CA SER A 1 -21.24 -20.89 12.86
C SER A 1 -20.73 -20.07 11.74
N ALA A 2 -21.50 -19.92 10.66
CA ALA A 2 -21.15 -19.03 9.58
C ALA A 2 -21.17 -17.58 10.14
N VAL A 3 -20.01 -16.91 10.09
CA VAL A 3 -19.94 -15.49 10.48
C VAL A 3 -20.41 -14.70 9.27
N PHE A 4 -21.39 -13.82 9.48
CA PHE A 4 -21.89 -13.00 8.39
C PHE A 4 -20.87 -11.92 8.00
N PRO A 5 -20.64 -11.68 6.69
CA PRO A 5 -19.66 -10.68 6.22
C PRO A 5 -19.87 -9.28 6.79
N VAL A 6 -21.11 -8.87 7.03
CA VAL A 6 -21.46 -7.57 7.61
C VAL A 6 -20.95 -7.46 9.05
N GLU A 7 -21.11 -8.52 9.87
CA GLU A 7 -20.62 -8.53 11.26
C GLU A 7 -19.10 -8.31 11.31
N LEU A 8 -18.34 -8.96 10.41
CA LEU A 8 -16.89 -8.80 10.33
C LEU A 8 -16.48 -7.36 9.93
N LEU A 9 -17.27 -6.72 9.07
CA LEU A 9 -17.04 -5.31 8.71
C LEU A 9 -17.34 -4.37 9.87
N GLU A 10 -18.43 -4.61 10.61
CA GLU A 10 -18.79 -3.83 11.80
C GLU A 10 -17.74 -3.99 12.91
N GLU A 11 -17.26 -5.19 13.19
CA GLU A 11 -16.14 -5.39 14.10
C GLU A 11 -14.90 -4.59 13.69
N GLN A 12 -14.58 -4.55 12.40
CA GLN A 12 -13.45 -3.79 11.88
C GLN A 12 -13.68 -2.27 11.98
N ASN A 13 -14.93 -1.82 11.97
CA ASN A 13 -15.28 -0.41 12.10
C ASN A 13 -15.15 0.14 13.53
N VAL A 14 -15.21 -0.71 14.55
CA VAL A 14 -15.14 -0.30 15.97
C VAL A 14 -13.90 0.54 16.29
N THR A 15 -12.76 0.24 15.67
CA THR A 15 -11.48 0.94 15.90
C THR A 15 -11.24 2.10 14.94
N ARG A 16 -12.18 2.36 14.02
CA ARG A 16 -12.03 3.41 13.00
C ARG A 16 -12.59 4.74 13.49
N GLU A 17 -12.13 5.82 12.86
CA GLU A 17 -12.67 7.16 13.05
C GLU A 17 -14.14 7.20 12.61
N PRO A 18 -15.11 7.50 13.51
CA PRO A 18 -16.54 7.36 13.19
C PRO A 18 -17.00 8.24 12.03
N ASP A 19 -16.43 9.44 11.87
CA ASP A 19 -16.73 10.38 10.79
C ASP A 19 -16.28 9.85 9.41
N LEU A 20 -15.36 8.90 9.38
CA LEU A 20 -14.83 8.32 8.15
C LEU A 20 -15.46 6.97 7.77
N VAL A 21 -16.21 6.33 8.67
CA VAL A 21 -16.89 5.05 8.37
C VAL A 21 -17.87 5.17 7.18
N PRO A 22 -18.71 6.22 7.07
CA PRO A 22 -19.55 6.42 5.88
C PRO A 22 -18.75 6.60 4.59
N VAL A 23 -17.60 7.29 4.64
CA VAL A 23 -16.70 7.45 3.48
C VAL A 23 -16.11 6.10 3.06
N ARG A 24 -15.74 5.25 4.03
CA ARG A 24 -15.28 3.89 3.77
C ARG A 24 -16.34 3.07 3.05
N HIS A 25 -17.55 3.03 3.59
CA HIS A 25 -18.67 2.31 2.99
C HIS A 25 -18.96 2.81 1.57
N GLY A 26 -19.03 4.12 1.36
CA GLY A 26 -19.24 4.71 0.04
C GLY A 26 -18.18 4.28 -0.98
N ARG A 27 -16.89 4.25 -0.59
CA ARG A 27 -15.81 3.76 -1.45
C ARG A 27 -15.90 2.25 -1.72
N MET A 28 -16.24 1.46 -0.71
CA MET A 28 -16.39 0.01 -0.87
C MET A 28 -17.56 -0.33 -1.79
N MET A 29 -18.68 0.38 -1.69
CA MET A 29 -19.89 0.13 -2.48
C MET A 29 -19.79 0.61 -3.93
N ALA A 30 -18.74 1.32 -4.33
CA ALA A 30 -18.59 1.81 -5.69
C ALA A 30 -18.48 0.70 -6.75
N SER A 31 -17.96 -0.47 -6.40
CA SER A 31 -17.93 -1.66 -7.26
C SER A 31 -17.58 -2.93 -6.46
N PRO A 32 -17.85 -4.14 -7.02
CA PRO A 32 -17.41 -5.39 -6.42
C PRO A 32 -15.90 -5.44 -6.16
N PHE A 33 -15.10 -4.86 -7.05
CA PHE A 33 -13.65 -4.82 -6.90
C PHE A 33 -13.21 -3.88 -5.76
N THR A 34 -13.83 -2.71 -5.63
CA THR A 34 -13.54 -1.79 -4.51
C THR A 34 -14.03 -2.36 -3.18
N PHE A 35 -15.15 -3.08 -3.16
CA PHE A 35 -15.57 -3.82 -1.97
C PHE A 35 -14.52 -4.85 -1.55
N TYR A 36 -14.04 -5.66 -2.49
CA TYR A 36 -13.03 -6.67 -2.23
C TYR A 36 -11.75 -6.08 -1.62
N ARG A 37 -11.31 -4.92 -2.07
CA ARG A 37 -10.15 -4.20 -1.51
C ARG A 37 -10.32 -3.81 -0.04
N GLY A 38 -11.55 -3.58 0.42
CA GLY A 38 -11.86 -3.27 1.82
C GLY A 38 -12.16 -4.48 2.69
N ALA A 39 -12.16 -5.70 2.11
CA ALA A 39 -12.68 -6.92 2.70
C ALA A 39 -11.58 -7.92 3.15
N ALA A 40 -10.42 -7.42 3.60
CA ALA A 40 -9.32 -8.29 4.05
C ALA A 40 -9.75 -9.20 5.21
N LYS A 41 -10.51 -8.69 6.18
CA LYS A 41 -11.01 -9.47 7.33
C LYS A 41 -11.97 -10.59 6.91
N ILE A 42 -12.85 -10.31 5.96
CA ILE A 42 -13.76 -11.34 5.41
C ILE A 42 -12.94 -12.44 4.73
N MET A 43 -11.98 -12.05 3.89
CA MET A 43 -11.12 -13.03 3.21
C MET A 43 -10.29 -13.86 4.19
N ALA A 44 -9.80 -13.27 5.27
CA ALA A 44 -9.07 -14.01 6.32
C ALA A 44 -9.95 -15.11 6.95
N ALA A 45 -11.22 -14.80 7.21
CA ALA A 45 -12.19 -15.78 7.71
C ALA A 45 -12.48 -16.91 6.70
N ASP A 46 -12.65 -16.54 5.42
CA ASP A 46 -12.89 -17.52 4.34
C ASP A 46 -11.68 -18.45 4.13
N LEU A 47 -10.47 -17.90 4.19
CA LEU A 47 -9.23 -18.66 3.98
C LEU A 47 -8.96 -19.71 5.08
N ARG A 48 -9.49 -19.50 6.27
CA ARG A 48 -9.32 -20.42 7.41
C ARG A 48 -9.69 -21.86 7.07
N GLU A 49 -10.77 -22.04 6.33
CA GLU A 49 -11.33 -23.36 5.99
C GLU A 49 -10.76 -23.94 4.67
N THR A 50 -9.83 -23.22 4.01
CA THR A 50 -9.31 -23.67 2.72
C THR A 50 -8.11 -24.60 2.88
N PRO A 51 -7.89 -25.56 1.93
CA PRO A 51 -6.73 -26.45 1.97
C PRO A 51 -5.39 -25.67 1.99
N ARG A 52 -4.42 -26.21 2.72
CA ARG A 52 -3.06 -25.68 2.89
C ARG A 52 -2.02 -26.76 2.59
N ALA A 53 -0.92 -26.38 1.98
CA ALA A 53 0.19 -27.30 1.72
C ALA A 53 1.13 -27.48 2.93
N GLY A 54 0.95 -26.70 3.99
CA GLY A 54 1.80 -26.75 5.18
C GLY A 54 3.11 -25.93 5.07
N LEU A 55 3.24 -25.10 4.02
CA LEU A 55 4.40 -24.20 3.86
C LEU A 55 4.03 -22.79 4.35
N GLU A 56 4.75 -22.32 5.34
CA GLU A 56 4.58 -20.99 5.90
C GLU A 56 5.66 -20.04 5.38
N VAL A 57 5.24 -18.82 5.03
CA VAL A 57 6.11 -17.73 4.55
C VAL A 57 5.70 -16.42 5.19
N GLN A 58 6.50 -15.36 5.00
CA GLN A 58 6.04 -14.01 5.28
C GLN A 58 5.00 -13.63 4.22
N LEU A 59 3.77 -13.35 4.65
CA LEU A 59 2.68 -12.87 3.80
C LEU A 59 2.70 -11.34 3.70
N CYS A 60 2.24 -10.80 2.57
CA CYS A 60 1.75 -9.44 2.46
C CYS A 60 0.45 -9.27 3.29
N GLY A 61 -0.40 -10.31 3.26
CA GLY A 61 -1.63 -10.42 4.04
C GLY A 61 -2.86 -9.83 3.36
N ASP A 62 -2.69 -8.93 2.39
CA ASP A 62 -3.75 -8.34 1.56
C ASP A 62 -3.31 -8.20 0.10
N ALA A 63 -2.79 -9.27 -0.50
CA ALA A 63 -2.18 -9.30 -1.83
C ALA A 63 -3.20 -9.20 -2.98
N HIS A 64 -4.12 -8.25 -2.94
CA HIS A 64 -5.02 -8.00 -4.07
C HIS A 64 -4.35 -7.21 -5.20
N LEU A 65 -4.90 -7.28 -6.43
CA LEU A 65 -4.33 -6.71 -7.65
C LEU A 65 -3.90 -5.23 -7.53
N SER A 66 -4.67 -4.39 -6.83
CA SER A 66 -4.33 -2.97 -6.64
C SER A 66 -3.25 -2.72 -5.59
N ASN A 67 -2.77 -3.76 -4.90
CA ASN A 67 -1.66 -3.66 -3.96
C ASN A 67 -0.29 -3.82 -4.63
N PHE A 68 -0.28 -4.05 -5.93
CA PHE A 68 0.93 -4.04 -6.76
C PHE A 68 1.02 -2.71 -7.48
N GLY A 69 2.19 -2.11 -7.48
CA GLY A 69 2.40 -0.81 -8.12
C GLY A 69 3.86 -0.43 -8.27
N VAL A 70 4.08 0.76 -8.79
CA VAL A 70 5.40 1.29 -9.10
C VAL A 70 5.81 2.30 -8.03
N PHE A 71 7.03 2.17 -7.53
CA PHE A 71 7.66 3.13 -6.62
C PHE A 71 9.16 3.27 -6.94
N ALA A 72 9.77 4.35 -6.47
CA ALA A 72 11.19 4.57 -6.62
C ALA A 72 11.98 3.88 -5.50
N SER A 73 13.01 3.11 -5.87
CA SER A 73 14.00 2.60 -4.91
C SER A 73 14.85 3.74 -4.32
N PRO A 74 15.64 3.48 -3.26
CA PRO A 74 16.63 4.44 -2.75
C PRO A 74 17.58 4.99 -3.82
N GLU A 75 17.91 4.17 -4.82
CA GLU A 75 18.76 4.52 -5.97
C GLU A 75 17.99 5.23 -7.11
N ARG A 76 16.72 5.60 -6.87
CA ARG A 76 15.84 6.27 -7.85
C ARG A 76 15.48 5.42 -9.07
N THR A 77 15.66 4.11 -9.01
CA THR A 77 15.15 3.17 -10.01
C THR A 77 13.68 2.87 -9.74
N LEU A 78 12.83 2.96 -10.75
CA LEU A 78 11.42 2.56 -10.61
C LEU A 78 11.32 1.03 -10.58
N LEU A 79 10.67 0.53 -9.53
CA LEU A 79 10.40 -0.89 -9.31
C LEU A 79 8.90 -1.13 -9.29
N PHE A 80 8.48 -2.28 -9.80
CA PHE A 80 7.12 -2.78 -9.65
C PHE A 80 7.09 -3.87 -8.60
N ASP A 81 6.36 -3.62 -7.51
CA ASP A 81 6.30 -4.55 -6.37
C ASP A 81 5.04 -4.29 -5.53
N LEU A 82 4.91 -4.99 -4.40
CA LEU A 82 3.90 -4.77 -3.39
C LEU A 82 4.07 -3.40 -2.70
N ASN A 83 2.96 -2.71 -2.44
CA ASN A 83 2.96 -1.35 -1.90
C ASN A 83 2.35 -1.22 -0.50
N ASP A 84 1.58 -2.21 -0.04
CA ASP A 84 0.88 -2.13 1.24
C ASP A 84 1.08 -3.44 2.04
N PHE A 85 1.51 -3.28 3.28
CA PHE A 85 1.87 -4.36 4.19
C PHE A 85 1.13 -4.25 5.53
N ASP A 86 0.02 -3.52 5.58
CA ASP A 86 -0.73 -3.29 6.83
C ASP A 86 -1.17 -4.61 7.48
N GLU A 87 -1.40 -5.67 6.69
CA GLU A 87 -1.82 -6.99 7.15
C GLU A 87 -0.69 -8.04 7.19
N THR A 88 0.57 -7.67 6.91
CA THR A 88 1.69 -8.62 6.83
C THR A 88 1.83 -9.49 8.08
N LEU A 89 1.99 -10.80 7.91
CA LEU A 89 2.11 -11.78 8.97
C LEU A 89 2.73 -13.07 8.42
N PRO A 90 3.50 -13.87 9.18
CA PRO A 90 3.81 -15.23 8.79
C PRO A 90 2.55 -16.10 8.68
N GLY A 91 2.46 -16.90 7.62
CA GLY A 91 1.33 -17.80 7.42
C GLY A 91 1.42 -18.62 6.12
N PRO A 92 0.38 -19.40 5.80
CA PRO A 92 0.35 -20.23 4.61
C PRO A 92 0.48 -19.40 3.33
N PHE A 93 1.46 -19.73 2.47
CA PHE A 93 1.72 -18.97 1.25
C PHE A 93 0.48 -18.85 0.34
N GLU A 94 -0.39 -19.81 0.39
CA GLU A 94 -1.63 -19.85 -0.38
C GLU A 94 -2.56 -18.68 -0.07
N TYR A 95 -2.44 -18.03 1.09
CA TYR A 95 -3.32 -16.92 1.45
C TYR A 95 -3.13 -15.74 0.49
N ASP A 96 -1.89 -15.35 0.23
CA ASP A 96 -1.60 -14.28 -0.71
C ASP A 96 -1.93 -14.68 -2.16
N VAL A 97 -1.60 -15.91 -2.57
CA VAL A 97 -1.91 -16.41 -3.91
C VAL A 97 -3.40 -16.47 -4.16
N LYS A 98 -4.18 -16.97 -3.21
CA LYS A 98 -5.65 -17.01 -3.30
C LYS A 98 -6.25 -15.61 -3.31
N ARG A 99 -5.73 -14.70 -2.46
CA ARG A 99 -6.17 -13.30 -2.40
C ARG A 99 -5.94 -12.61 -3.75
N MET A 100 -4.76 -12.77 -4.33
CA MET A 100 -4.41 -12.24 -5.64
C MET A 100 -5.30 -12.83 -6.74
N THR A 101 -5.41 -14.16 -6.80
CA THR A 101 -6.18 -14.85 -7.85
C THR A 101 -7.66 -14.47 -7.81
N ALA A 102 -8.28 -14.42 -6.63
CA ALA A 102 -9.65 -13.97 -6.49
C ALA A 102 -9.83 -12.52 -6.95
N SER A 103 -8.84 -11.65 -6.69
CA SER A 103 -8.88 -10.26 -7.15
C SER A 103 -8.86 -10.15 -8.69
N PHE A 104 -8.13 -11.02 -9.39
CA PHE A 104 -8.18 -11.11 -10.86
C PHE A 104 -9.56 -11.50 -11.37
N VAL A 105 -10.19 -12.50 -10.74
CA VAL A 105 -11.56 -12.94 -11.09
C VAL A 105 -12.56 -11.79 -10.93
N ILE A 106 -12.52 -11.11 -9.79
CA ILE A 106 -13.45 -10.02 -9.48
C ILE A 106 -13.20 -8.82 -10.41
N ALA A 107 -11.94 -8.44 -10.62
CA ALA A 107 -11.59 -7.34 -11.52
C ALA A 107 -11.99 -7.65 -12.97
N ALA A 108 -11.76 -8.87 -13.45
CA ALA A 108 -12.15 -9.28 -14.80
C ALA A 108 -13.68 -9.19 -14.99
N ARG A 109 -14.46 -9.71 -14.04
CA ARG A 109 -15.92 -9.62 -14.06
C ARG A 109 -16.40 -8.17 -14.00
N ASN A 110 -15.82 -7.36 -13.12
CA ASN A 110 -16.13 -5.93 -12.99
C ASN A 110 -15.84 -5.16 -14.30
N ASN A 111 -14.85 -5.60 -15.07
CA ASN A 111 -14.51 -5.03 -16.38
C ASN A 111 -15.28 -5.66 -17.57
N GLY A 112 -16.30 -6.49 -17.30
CA GLY A 112 -17.15 -7.10 -18.33
C GLY A 112 -16.47 -8.22 -19.15
N PHE A 113 -15.44 -8.88 -18.60
CA PHE A 113 -14.82 -10.04 -19.25
C PHE A 113 -15.76 -11.24 -19.23
N THR A 114 -15.68 -12.06 -20.31
CA THR A 114 -16.43 -13.31 -20.36
C THR A 114 -15.94 -14.29 -19.30
N ALA A 115 -16.74 -15.34 -19.01
CA ALA A 115 -16.35 -16.39 -18.06
C ALA A 115 -15.04 -17.08 -18.47
N VAL A 116 -14.83 -17.31 -19.77
CA VAL A 116 -13.58 -17.89 -20.29
C VAL A 116 -12.39 -16.95 -20.04
N GLN A 117 -12.50 -15.70 -20.42
CA GLN A 117 -11.44 -14.69 -20.19
C GLN A 117 -11.11 -14.50 -18.71
N THR A 118 -12.13 -14.52 -17.86
CA THR A 118 -11.97 -14.42 -16.41
C THR A 118 -11.19 -15.62 -15.86
N ARG A 119 -11.54 -16.85 -16.31
CA ARG A 119 -10.83 -18.06 -15.93
C ARG A 119 -9.38 -18.06 -16.43
N ASP A 120 -9.18 -17.66 -17.67
CA ASP A 120 -7.83 -17.58 -18.27
C ASP A 120 -6.93 -16.60 -17.52
N ALA A 121 -7.46 -15.44 -17.12
CA ALA A 121 -6.71 -14.45 -16.31
C ALA A 121 -6.30 -15.03 -14.96
N ALA A 122 -7.22 -15.71 -14.26
CA ALA A 122 -6.93 -16.35 -12.97
C ALA A 122 -5.88 -17.47 -13.09
N LEU A 123 -6.03 -18.33 -14.10
CA LEU A 123 -5.07 -19.41 -14.36
C LEU A 123 -3.69 -18.87 -14.77
N ALA A 124 -3.64 -17.81 -15.58
CA ALA A 124 -2.38 -17.18 -15.95
C ALA A 124 -1.64 -16.62 -14.72
N ALA A 125 -2.35 -15.97 -13.80
CA ALA A 125 -1.76 -15.46 -12.57
C ALA A 125 -1.14 -16.57 -11.72
N VAL A 126 -1.88 -17.69 -11.51
CA VAL A 126 -1.38 -18.84 -10.73
C VAL A 126 -0.19 -19.52 -11.45
N ARG A 127 -0.28 -19.75 -12.74
CA ARG A 127 0.83 -20.35 -13.52
C ARG A 127 2.09 -19.48 -13.45
N SER A 128 1.97 -18.18 -13.65
CA SER A 128 3.10 -17.25 -13.54
C SER A 128 3.76 -17.29 -12.16
N TYR A 129 2.97 -17.43 -11.10
CA TYR A 129 3.50 -17.61 -9.74
C TYR A 129 4.27 -18.91 -9.61
N VAL A 130 3.69 -20.05 -10.05
CA VAL A 130 4.34 -21.38 -10.00
C VAL A 130 5.63 -21.38 -10.81
N ASP A 131 5.61 -20.84 -12.03
CA ASP A 131 6.78 -20.78 -12.92
C ASP A 131 7.88 -19.90 -12.31
N ALA A 132 7.53 -18.75 -11.72
CA ALA A 132 8.47 -17.88 -11.04
C ALA A 132 9.10 -18.55 -9.81
N MET A 133 8.31 -19.24 -8.99
CA MET A 133 8.80 -19.97 -7.82
C MET A 133 9.72 -21.12 -8.22
N GLY A 134 9.39 -21.87 -9.29
CA GLY A 134 10.26 -22.89 -9.89
C GLY A 134 11.59 -22.31 -10.38
N GLY A 135 11.52 -21.14 -11.03
CA GLY A 135 12.71 -20.39 -11.46
C GLY A 135 13.57 -19.92 -10.29
N PHE A 136 12.97 -19.42 -9.20
CA PHE A 136 13.70 -19.01 -7.99
C PHE A 136 14.34 -20.19 -7.26
N ALA A 137 13.65 -21.33 -7.20
CA ALA A 137 14.20 -22.55 -6.59
C ALA A 137 15.50 -23.05 -7.25
N ALA A 138 15.70 -22.75 -8.53
CA ALA A 138 16.90 -23.10 -9.29
C ALA A 138 18.04 -22.06 -9.17
N ARG A 139 17.81 -20.91 -8.53
CA ARG A 139 18.80 -19.82 -8.41
C ARG A 139 19.61 -19.91 -7.11
N ARG A 140 20.79 -19.27 -7.11
CA ARG A 140 21.54 -19.06 -5.89
C ARG A 140 20.79 -18.11 -4.96
N VAL A 141 20.99 -18.24 -3.65
CA VAL A 141 20.28 -17.45 -2.63
C VAL A 141 20.43 -15.93 -2.85
N LEU A 142 21.65 -15.47 -3.17
CA LEU A 142 21.88 -14.05 -3.44
C LEU A 142 21.22 -13.58 -4.75
N ASP A 143 21.12 -14.44 -5.76
CA ASP A 143 20.41 -14.08 -7.02
C ASP A 143 18.91 -13.94 -6.78
N VAL A 144 18.33 -14.71 -5.84
CA VAL A 144 16.95 -14.53 -5.40
C VAL A 144 16.80 -13.23 -4.59
N TRP A 145 17.74 -12.95 -3.70
CA TRP A 145 17.73 -11.72 -2.90
C TRP A 145 17.77 -10.44 -3.75
N TYR A 146 18.57 -10.46 -4.83
CA TYR A 146 18.69 -9.32 -5.75
C TYR A 146 17.60 -9.28 -6.82
N ALA A 147 16.74 -10.29 -6.90
CA ALA A 147 15.66 -10.33 -7.90
C ALA A 147 14.68 -9.18 -7.67
N ARG A 148 14.45 -8.39 -8.71
CA ARG A 148 13.53 -7.26 -8.72
C ARG A 148 12.94 -7.09 -10.11
N LEU A 149 11.77 -6.49 -10.18
CA LEU A 149 11.14 -6.14 -11.46
C LEU A 149 11.29 -4.63 -11.67
N ALA A 150 12.35 -4.24 -12.39
CA ALA A 150 12.57 -2.86 -12.78
C ALA A 150 11.62 -2.44 -13.90
N GLU A 151 11.45 -1.13 -14.08
CA GLU A 151 10.57 -0.55 -15.10
C GLU A 151 10.87 -1.08 -16.51
N ASP A 152 12.14 -1.15 -16.87
CA ASP A 152 12.54 -1.62 -18.21
C ASP A 152 12.17 -3.09 -18.45
N ASP A 153 12.31 -3.95 -17.42
CA ASP A 153 11.91 -5.36 -17.48
C ASP A 153 10.38 -5.49 -17.57
N LEU A 154 9.65 -4.65 -16.84
CA LEU A 154 8.19 -4.61 -16.91
C LEU A 154 7.74 -4.21 -18.32
N LEU A 155 8.33 -3.17 -18.91
CA LEU A 155 8.01 -2.72 -20.26
C LEU A 155 8.36 -3.79 -21.29
N ALA A 156 9.54 -4.43 -21.19
CA ALA A 156 9.93 -5.53 -22.07
C ALA A 156 8.92 -6.68 -22.02
N THR A 157 8.47 -7.06 -20.83
CA THR A 157 7.44 -8.10 -20.64
C THR A 157 6.11 -7.72 -21.28
N LEU A 158 5.67 -6.47 -21.14
CA LEU A 158 4.43 -5.96 -21.75
C LEU A 158 4.52 -5.93 -23.27
N HIS A 159 5.65 -5.51 -23.83
CA HIS A 159 5.88 -5.51 -25.29
C HIS A 159 5.91 -6.94 -25.87
N ALA A 160 6.58 -7.88 -25.18
CA ALA A 160 6.60 -9.29 -25.59
C ALA A 160 5.19 -9.91 -25.57
N ALA A 161 4.42 -9.63 -24.53
CA ALA A 161 3.01 -10.06 -24.44
C ALA A 161 2.16 -9.45 -25.55
N GLN A 162 2.37 -8.17 -25.89
CA GLN A 162 1.68 -7.49 -26.99
C GLN A 162 2.00 -8.15 -28.35
N GLN A 163 3.25 -8.46 -28.63
CA GLN A 163 3.66 -9.11 -29.88
C GLN A 163 3.04 -10.51 -30.01
N THR A 164 3.10 -11.30 -28.94
CA THR A 164 2.54 -12.65 -28.90
C THR A 164 1.03 -12.65 -29.12
N GLN A 165 0.32 -11.71 -28.48
CA GLN A 165 -1.13 -11.59 -28.61
C GLN A 165 -1.53 -11.05 -29.98
N ALA A 166 -0.79 -10.10 -30.54
CA ALA A 166 -1.05 -9.56 -31.88
C ALA A 166 -0.96 -10.65 -32.97
N ALA A 167 -0.07 -11.62 -32.78
CA ALA A 167 0.05 -12.77 -33.67
C ALA A 167 -1.12 -13.77 -33.60
N LYS A 168 -1.83 -13.80 -32.45
CA LYS A 168 -2.90 -14.77 -32.17
C LYS A 168 -4.32 -14.20 -32.28
N THR A 169 -4.50 -12.90 -32.28
CA THR A 169 -5.82 -12.24 -32.21
C THR A 169 -6.02 -11.24 -33.34
N GLY A 170 -7.28 -10.99 -33.72
CA GLY A 170 -7.63 -10.06 -34.81
C GLY A 170 -7.22 -8.59 -34.48
N LYS A 171 -7.18 -7.78 -35.54
CA LYS A 171 -6.71 -6.37 -35.55
C LYS A 171 -7.31 -5.50 -34.42
N LYS A 172 -8.57 -5.74 -33.98
CA LYS A 172 -9.26 -4.97 -32.94
C LYS A 172 -8.64 -5.21 -31.55
N SER A 173 -8.36 -6.46 -31.21
CA SER A 173 -7.72 -6.84 -29.91
C SER A 173 -6.26 -6.36 -29.86
N ALA A 174 -5.54 -6.44 -30.96
CA ALA A 174 -4.17 -5.93 -31.05
C ALA A 174 -4.13 -4.39 -30.83
N LYS A 175 -5.09 -3.65 -31.40
CA LYS A 175 -5.21 -2.18 -31.18
C LYS A 175 -5.52 -1.83 -29.72
N GLN A 176 -6.42 -2.58 -29.08
CA GLN A 176 -6.74 -2.37 -27.65
C GLN A 176 -5.51 -2.62 -26.76
N LEU A 177 -4.77 -3.68 -27.00
CA LEU A 177 -3.56 -4.00 -26.25
C LEU A 177 -2.49 -2.93 -26.42
N LYS A 178 -2.28 -2.44 -27.66
CA LYS A 178 -1.37 -1.32 -27.93
C LYS A 178 -1.74 -0.06 -27.13
N THR A 179 -3.02 0.26 -27.05
CA THR A 179 -3.51 1.40 -26.26
C THR A 179 -3.24 1.23 -24.77
N ARG A 180 -3.38 0.00 -24.24
CA ARG A 180 -3.11 -0.30 -22.82
C ARG A 180 -1.62 -0.22 -22.50
N VAL A 181 -0.75 -0.76 -23.35
CA VAL A 181 0.71 -0.63 -23.18
C VAL A 181 1.13 0.83 -23.18
N ALA A 182 0.66 1.63 -24.15
CA ALA A 182 0.93 3.06 -24.20
C ALA A 182 0.39 3.82 -22.96
N ALA A 183 -0.72 3.40 -22.37
CA ALA A 183 -1.24 3.96 -21.11
C ALA A 183 -0.33 3.62 -19.93
N THR A 184 0.22 2.40 -19.87
CA THR A 184 1.19 1.98 -18.86
C THR A 184 2.48 2.77 -18.98
N GLU A 185 3.03 2.92 -20.19
CA GLU A 185 4.22 3.75 -20.46
C GLU A 185 4.05 5.19 -19.97
N ARG A 186 2.90 5.82 -20.28
CA ARG A 186 2.57 7.16 -19.77
C ARG A 186 2.49 7.22 -18.25
N THR A 187 1.99 6.16 -17.61
CA THR A 187 1.93 6.08 -16.14
C THR A 187 3.32 5.99 -15.54
N LEU A 188 4.21 5.21 -16.13
CA LEU A 188 5.61 5.08 -15.72
C LEU A 188 6.36 6.41 -15.91
N GLN A 189 6.20 7.07 -17.07
CA GLN A 189 6.77 8.40 -17.30
C GLN A 189 6.30 9.42 -16.25
N LYS A 190 5.00 9.42 -15.93
CA LYS A 190 4.48 10.28 -14.84
C LYS A 190 5.05 9.90 -13.47
N ALA A 191 5.33 8.61 -13.22
CA ALA A 191 5.94 8.19 -11.96
C ALA A 191 7.38 8.68 -11.83
N ARG A 192 8.15 8.72 -12.92
CA ARG A 192 9.52 9.29 -12.95
C ARG A 192 9.56 10.77 -12.60
N THR A 193 8.54 11.53 -12.97
CA THR A 193 8.47 12.99 -12.73
C THR A 193 7.84 13.35 -11.39
N ARG A 194 7.31 12.36 -10.65
CA ARG A 194 6.75 12.60 -9.31
C ARG A 194 7.86 12.82 -8.32
N ASP A 195 7.97 14.05 -7.86
CA ASP A 195 8.90 14.45 -6.81
C ASP A 195 8.18 15.18 -5.67
N SER A 196 8.92 15.56 -4.66
CA SER A 196 8.42 16.31 -3.51
C SER A 196 7.90 17.70 -3.89
N LEU A 197 8.47 18.35 -4.90
CA LEU A 197 8.02 19.67 -5.37
C LEU A 197 6.65 19.57 -6.05
N GLN A 198 6.42 18.53 -6.84
CA GLN A 198 5.11 18.27 -7.44
C GLN A 198 4.05 17.91 -6.38
N ALA A 199 4.44 17.19 -5.32
CA ALA A 199 3.55 16.94 -4.19
C ALA A 199 3.23 18.25 -3.44
N LEU A 200 4.24 19.10 -3.23
CA LEU A 200 4.09 20.42 -2.60
C LEU A 200 3.07 21.28 -3.35
N SER A 201 3.20 21.42 -4.67
CA SER A 201 2.28 22.22 -5.49
C SER A 201 0.83 21.76 -5.45
N LYS A 202 0.57 20.48 -5.15
CA LYS A 202 -0.78 19.90 -5.07
C LYS A 202 -1.37 19.91 -3.67
N LEU A 203 -0.55 19.82 -2.64
CA LEU A 203 -0.98 19.58 -1.27
C LEU A 203 -0.77 20.78 -0.36
N ALA A 204 0.03 21.75 -0.76
CA ALA A 204 0.36 22.90 0.07
C ALA A 204 0.21 24.21 -0.69
N GLU A 205 0.02 25.28 0.05
CA GLU A 205 0.01 26.67 -0.39
C GLU A 205 1.00 27.47 0.43
N HIS A 206 1.47 28.57 -0.13
CA HIS A 206 2.40 29.48 0.56
C HIS A 206 1.61 30.61 1.22
N VAL A 207 1.68 30.68 2.56
CA VAL A 207 0.96 31.66 3.37
C VAL A 207 1.93 32.27 4.38
N ASP A 208 2.02 33.61 4.42
CA ASP A 208 2.85 34.34 5.37
C ASP A 208 4.31 33.86 5.44
N GLY A 209 4.92 33.58 4.30
CA GLY A 209 6.32 33.16 4.20
C GLY A 209 6.57 31.69 4.55
N ARG A 210 5.52 30.85 4.70
CA ARG A 210 5.64 29.44 5.02
C ARG A 210 4.67 28.60 4.19
N TYR A 211 5.03 27.35 3.91
CA TYR A 211 4.10 26.40 3.33
C TYR A 211 3.11 25.87 4.38
N ARG A 212 1.85 25.74 3.98
CA ARG A 212 0.78 25.12 4.76
C ARG A 212 0.04 24.08 3.92
N ILE A 213 -0.35 22.96 4.51
CA ILE A 213 -1.15 21.94 3.82
C ILE A 213 -2.56 22.50 3.62
N VAL A 214 -3.07 22.38 2.38
CA VAL A 214 -4.40 22.86 2.00
C VAL A 214 -5.48 22.00 2.63
N SER A 215 -6.46 22.64 3.28
CA SER A 215 -7.63 21.97 3.86
C SER A 215 -8.62 21.57 2.76
N ARG A 216 -8.98 20.29 2.72
CA ARG A 216 -9.99 19.72 1.80
C ARG A 216 -10.79 18.63 2.53
N PRO A 217 -11.65 19.03 3.48
CA PRO A 217 -12.44 18.06 4.25
C PRO A 217 -13.37 17.23 3.36
N PRO A 218 -13.64 15.96 3.69
CA PRO A 218 -13.04 15.19 4.80
C PRO A 218 -11.70 14.55 4.42
N LEU A 219 -11.18 14.77 3.20
CA LEU A 219 -10.05 14.01 2.63
C LEU A 219 -8.68 14.46 3.15
N VAL A 220 -8.51 15.76 3.36
CA VAL A 220 -7.28 16.34 3.93
C VAL A 220 -7.70 17.41 4.94
N VAL A 221 -7.35 17.21 6.19
CA VAL A 221 -7.68 18.12 7.30
C VAL A 221 -6.41 18.44 8.08
N PRO A 222 -5.87 19.68 7.96
CA PRO A 222 -4.69 20.09 8.70
C PRO A 222 -4.85 19.95 10.22
N ALA A 223 -3.77 19.70 10.93
CA ALA A 223 -3.79 19.50 12.38
C ALA A 223 -4.38 20.71 13.14
N ARG A 224 -4.20 21.92 12.60
CA ARG A 224 -4.80 23.15 13.12
C ARG A 224 -6.33 23.17 13.09
N ASP A 225 -6.95 22.37 12.20
CA ASP A 225 -8.40 22.27 12.03
C ASP A 225 -8.98 21.04 12.76
N LEU A 226 -8.14 20.25 13.44
CA LEU A 226 -8.50 19.01 14.15
C LEU A 226 -8.69 19.19 15.68
N GLU A 227 -8.59 20.39 16.19
CA GLU A 227 -8.67 20.67 17.64
C GLU A 227 -9.96 20.11 18.26
N GLY A 228 -11.12 20.31 17.59
CA GLY A 228 -12.39 19.76 18.03
C GLY A 228 -12.56 18.25 17.87
N VAL A 229 -11.70 17.58 17.10
CA VAL A 229 -11.81 16.14 16.83
C VAL A 229 -11.05 15.31 17.88
N TYR A 230 -9.85 15.76 18.26
CA TYR A 230 -8.98 15.00 19.18
C TYR A 230 -8.86 15.64 20.55
N GLY A 231 -9.53 16.76 20.81
CA GLY A 231 -9.50 17.46 22.09
C GLY A 231 -8.14 18.03 22.50
N LEU A 232 -7.25 18.25 21.52
CA LEU A 232 -5.92 18.80 21.74
C LEU A 232 -5.83 20.23 21.19
N SER A 233 -5.31 21.16 21.99
CA SER A 233 -4.96 22.51 21.53
C SER A 233 -3.84 22.48 20.50
N GLY A 234 -3.69 23.56 19.74
CA GLY A 234 -2.62 23.65 18.73
C GLY A 234 -1.22 23.52 19.31
N GLU A 235 -0.99 23.88 20.59
CA GLU A 235 0.28 23.70 21.28
C GLU A 235 0.51 22.24 21.68
N GLU A 236 -0.52 21.58 22.18
CA GLU A 236 -0.48 20.14 22.51
C GLU A 236 -0.23 19.32 21.27
N TRP A 237 -0.87 19.63 20.15
CA TRP A 237 -0.58 19.01 18.86
C TRP A 237 0.89 19.14 18.47
N ARG A 238 1.46 20.34 18.54
CA ARG A 238 2.88 20.54 18.24
C ARG A 238 3.79 19.72 19.14
N ARG A 239 3.44 19.59 20.43
CA ARG A 239 4.19 18.76 21.37
C ARG A 239 4.11 17.29 21.01
N VAL A 240 2.91 16.76 20.70
CA VAL A 240 2.68 15.38 20.29
C VAL A 240 3.47 15.07 19.01
N ILE A 241 3.39 15.91 18.00
CA ILE A 241 4.10 15.72 16.73
C ILE A 241 5.62 15.66 16.96
N ARG A 242 6.19 16.58 17.74
CA ARG A 242 7.62 16.58 18.06
C ARG A 242 8.05 15.30 18.77
N GLU A 243 7.27 14.85 19.75
CA GLU A 243 7.57 13.62 20.48
C GLU A 243 7.47 12.38 19.60
N GLN A 244 6.43 12.28 18.77
CA GLN A 244 6.27 11.19 17.82
C GLN A 244 7.42 11.14 16.81
N LEU A 245 7.83 12.28 16.27
CA LEU A 245 8.95 12.37 15.34
C LEU A 245 10.26 11.94 16.01
N ARG A 246 10.51 12.37 17.25
CA ARG A 246 11.69 11.96 18.03
C ARG A 246 11.74 10.44 18.23
N ARG A 247 10.63 9.83 18.65
CA ARG A 247 10.51 8.37 18.83
C ARG A 247 10.67 7.61 17.51
N TYR A 248 10.05 8.10 16.45
CA TYR A 248 10.16 7.52 15.12
C TYR A 248 11.61 7.56 14.62
N ARG A 249 12.29 8.69 14.72
CA ARG A 249 13.71 8.83 14.35
C ARG A 249 14.59 7.80 15.04
N ALA A 250 14.29 7.46 16.30
CA ALA A 250 15.03 6.47 17.06
C ALA A 250 14.92 5.03 16.50
N THR A 251 13.93 4.75 15.65
CA THR A 251 13.76 3.44 15.00
C THR A 251 14.44 3.32 13.65
N LEU A 252 14.97 4.42 13.13
CA LEU A 252 15.70 4.44 11.86
C LEU A 252 17.16 4.01 12.06
N PRO A 253 17.80 3.42 11.03
CA PRO A 253 19.25 3.28 10.96
C PRO A 253 19.93 4.64 11.18
N HIS A 254 21.15 4.61 11.74
CA HIS A 254 21.86 5.83 12.15
C HIS A 254 22.05 6.84 11.02
N ASP A 255 22.46 6.39 9.84
CA ASP A 255 22.66 7.23 8.65
C ASP A 255 21.34 7.89 8.17
N ARG A 256 20.22 7.15 8.20
CA ARG A 256 18.89 7.65 7.83
C ARG A 256 18.35 8.65 8.86
N ARG A 257 18.64 8.39 10.14
CA ARG A 257 18.32 9.34 11.21
C ARG A 257 19.05 10.64 11.03
N ALA A 258 20.38 10.59 10.83
CA ALA A 258 21.20 11.79 10.61
C ALA A 258 20.74 12.60 9.38
N LEU A 259 20.30 11.92 8.31
CA LEU A 259 19.70 12.58 7.16
C LEU A 259 18.37 13.26 7.52
N LEU A 260 17.46 12.57 8.22
CA LEU A 260 16.16 13.12 8.57
C LEU A 260 16.23 14.25 9.59
N GLU A 261 17.27 14.31 10.41
CA GLU A 261 17.52 15.38 11.38
C GLU A 261 17.84 16.74 10.69
N ARG A 262 18.12 16.73 9.39
CA ARG A 262 18.30 17.95 8.59
C ARG A 262 16.98 18.57 8.13
N PHE A 263 15.85 17.93 8.42
CA PHE A 263 14.53 18.40 8.06
C PHE A 263 13.73 18.81 9.30
N GLU A 264 13.00 19.92 9.18
CA GLU A 264 12.09 20.44 10.20
C GLU A 264 10.64 20.23 9.77
N VAL A 265 9.76 19.90 10.71
CA VAL A 265 8.32 19.79 10.44
C VAL A 265 7.73 21.17 10.24
N VAL A 266 7.10 21.38 9.10
CA VAL A 266 6.42 22.63 8.72
C VAL A 266 4.92 22.53 9.03
N ASP A 267 4.29 21.46 8.60
CA ASP A 267 2.84 21.24 8.81
C ASP A 267 2.49 19.74 8.83
N VAL A 268 1.35 19.40 9.42
CA VAL A 268 0.83 18.03 9.47
C VAL A 268 -0.67 18.06 9.19
N ALA A 269 -1.17 17.08 8.44
CA ALA A 269 -2.59 16.93 8.16
C ALA A 269 -3.04 15.47 8.26
N ARG A 270 -4.27 15.24 8.75
CA ARG A 270 -4.97 13.97 8.56
C ARG A 270 -5.28 13.80 7.07
N LYS A 271 -5.03 12.63 6.51
CA LYS A 271 -5.29 12.34 5.10
C LYS A 271 -5.98 11.01 4.92
N VAL A 272 -7.15 11.01 4.30
CA VAL A 272 -7.90 9.79 3.96
C VAL A 272 -7.28 9.11 2.75
N VAL A 273 -6.77 7.91 2.93
CA VAL A 273 -6.07 7.13 1.90
C VAL A 273 -6.76 5.79 1.62
N GLY A 274 -6.60 5.29 0.40
CA GLY A 274 -7.03 3.94 0.02
C GLY A 274 -8.54 3.68 0.05
N VAL A 275 -8.90 2.43 0.26
CA VAL A 275 -10.26 1.92 0.50
C VAL A 275 -10.27 1.14 1.82
N GLY A 276 -9.42 0.13 1.96
CA GLY A 276 -9.28 -0.67 3.19
C GLY A 276 -8.85 0.17 4.38
N SER A 277 -7.93 1.11 4.18
CA SER A 277 -7.38 1.99 5.23
C SER A 277 -8.26 3.20 5.58
N VAL A 278 -9.42 3.41 4.93
CA VAL A 278 -10.32 4.53 5.29
C VAL A 278 -10.82 4.36 6.72
N GLY A 279 -10.67 5.40 7.52
CA GLY A 279 -11.05 5.42 8.94
C GLY A 279 -9.94 4.99 9.90
N THR A 280 -8.81 4.45 9.43
CA THR A 280 -7.59 4.39 10.25
C THR A 280 -6.95 5.77 10.33
N ARG A 281 -6.21 6.04 11.39
CA ARG A 281 -5.50 7.32 11.55
C ARG A 281 -4.33 7.38 10.58
N ALA A 282 -4.49 8.17 9.53
CA ALA A 282 -3.44 8.41 8.54
C ALA A 282 -3.16 9.90 8.44
N PHE A 283 -1.88 10.26 8.47
CA PHE A 283 -1.41 11.63 8.42
C PHE A 283 -0.36 11.79 7.33
N ILE A 284 -0.24 13.00 6.83
CA ILE A 284 0.93 13.46 6.06
C ILE A 284 1.64 14.55 6.87
N ALA A 285 2.95 14.44 6.94
CA ALA A 285 3.81 15.49 7.49
C ALA A 285 4.59 16.12 6.35
N LEU A 286 4.51 17.44 6.26
CA LEU A 286 5.36 18.26 5.41
C LEU A 286 6.57 18.70 6.23
N LEU A 287 7.74 18.34 5.77
CA LEU A 287 9.02 18.75 6.31
C LEU A 287 9.76 19.62 5.29
N GLN A 288 10.64 20.48 5.78
CA GLN A 288 11.48 21.34 4.98
C GLN A 288 12.94 21.11 5.38
N GLY A 289 13.80 20.93 4.39
CA GLY A 289 15.26 20.83 4.55
C GLY A 289 15.92 22.21 4.53
N ARG A 290 16.85 22.40 3.59
CA ARG A 290 17.67 23.62 3.49
C ARG A 290 16.83 24.91 3.34
N ASP A 291 15.80 24.87 2.50
CA ASP A 291 14.95 26.02 2.16
C ASP A 291 13.56 25.56 1.68
N GLN A 292 12.76 26.49 1.18
CA GLN A 292 11.40 26.22 0.69
C GLN A 292 11.33 25.33 -0.56
N GLU A 293 12.44 25.20 -1.30
CA GLU A 293 12.54 24.33 -2.49
C GLU A 293 13.03 22.93 -2.14
N ASP A 294 13.20 22.63 -0.84
CA ASP A 294 13.64 21.33 -0.32
C ASP A 294 12.59 20.68 0.58
N PRO A 295 11.38 20.37 0.04
CA PRO A 295 10.31 19.74 0.79
C PRO A 295 10.48 18.20 0.86
N LEU A 296 10.06 17.64 1.98
CA LEU A 296 9.90 16.20 2.17
C LEU A 296 8.50 15.91 2.73
N PHE A 297 7.78 14.98 2.10
CA PHE A 297 6.52 14.47 2.63
C PHE A 297 6.70 13.07 3.21
N LEU A 298 6.30 12.91 4.46
CA LEU A 298 6.21 11.61 5.10
C LEU A 298 4.74 11.23 5.30
N GLN A 299 4.39 10.00 4.98
CA GLN A 299 3.10 9.44 5.33
C GLN A 299 3.23 8.63 6.61
N VAL A 300 2.34 8.91 7.57
CA VAL A 300 2.23 8.18 8.83
C VAL A 300 0.89 7.46 8.82
N LYS A 301 0.90 6.15 8.98
CA LYS A 301 -0.32 5.34 9.09
C LYS A 301 -0.36 4.67 10.46
N GLU A 302 -1.54 4.61 11.05
CA GLU A 302 -1.80 3.75 12.19
C GLU A 302 -1.62 2.29 11.77
N ALA A 303 -0.86 1.54 12.53
CA ALA A 303 -0.74 0.11 12.39
C ALA A 303 -1.50 -0.58 13.54
N THR A 304 -2.47 -1.40 13.18
CA THR A 304 -3.25 -2.21 14.12
C THR A 304 -2.77 -3.67 14.07
N ARG A 305 -3.35 -4.51 14.88
CA ARG A 305 -3.21 -5.96 14.77
C ARG A 305 -3.68 -6.42 13.38
N SER A 306 -2.96 -7.35 12.74
CA SER A 306 -3.40 -7.92 11.47
C SER A 306 -4.71 -8.68 11.61
N VAL A 307 -5.60 -8.53 10.62
CA VAL A 307 -6.84 -9.33 10.56
C VAL A 307 -6.57 -10.84 10.42
N LEU A 308 -5.39 -11.22 9.94
CA LEU A 308 -4.97 -12.61 9.86
C LEU A 308 -4.75 -13.25 11.23
N GLU A 309 -4.41 -12.45 12.26
CA GLU A 309 -4.21 -12.95 13.63
C GLU A 309 -5.50 -13.44 14.32
N ASP A 310 -6.66 -13.22 13.70
CA ASP A 310 -7.92 -13.83 14.16
C ASP A 310 -7.97 -15.34 13.88
N HIS A 311 -7.13 -15.82 12.94
CA HIS A 311 -7.14 -17.20 12.44
C HIS A 311 -5.74 -17.83 12.34
N LEU A 312 -4.67 -17.06 12.54
CA LEU A 312 -3.27 -17.49 12.54
C LEU A 312 -2.59 -17.13 13.86
N PRO A 313 -1.42 -17.68 14.15
CA PRO A 313 -0.64 -17.30 15.33
C PRO A 313 -0.38 -15.78 15.38
N ARG A 314 -0.37 -15.24 16.59
CA ARG A 314 -0.07 -13.81 16.80
C ARG A 314 1.35 -13.45 16.33
N SER A 315 1.49 -12.21 15.89
CA SER A 315 2.80 -11.65 15.57
C SER A 315 3.77 -11.76 16.74
N ARG A 316 5.03 -12.08 16.44
CA ARG A 316 6.14 -12.00 17.41
C ARG A 316 6.44 -10.56 17.87
N TYR A 317 6.02 -9.58 17.09
CA TYR A 317 6.25 -8.17 17.40
C TYR A 317 5.07 -7.63 18.23
N ARG A 318 5.36 -7.15 19.43
CA ARG A 318 4.35 -6.55 20.31
C ARG A 318 3.80 -5.23 19.76
N GLN A 319 4.63 -4.51 19.00
CA GLN A 319 4.29 -3.21 18.43
C GLN A 319 3.88 -3.43 16.96
N PRO A 320 2.61 -3.12 16.58
CA PRO A 320 2.08 -3.40 15.24
C PRO A 320 2.84 -2.69 14.11
N GLY A 321 3.26 -1.44 14.29
CA GLY A 321 4.07 -0.73 13.30
C GLY A 321 5.41 -1.41 13.01
N ARG A 322 6.03 -2.04 14.04
CA ARG A 322 7.22 -2.85 13.83
C ARG A 322 6.93 -4.08 12.97
N ARG A 323 5.80 -4.76 13.20
CA ARG A 323 5.36 -5.88 12.37
C ARG A 323 5.28 -5.47 10.89
N VAL A 324 4.62 -4.34 10.61
CA VAL A 324 4.48 -3.82 9.24
C VAL A 324 5.84 -3.53 8.62
N VAL A 325 6.70 -2.77 9.30
CA VAL A 325 8.02 -2.37 8.80
C VAL A 325 8.92 -3.57 8.53
N GLU A 326 8.99 -4.54 9.46
CA GLU A 326 9.82 -5.72 9.30
C GLU A 326 9.30 -6.66 8.20
N GLY A 327 7.97 -6.82 8.07
CA GLY A 327 7.36 -7.58 6.98
C GLY A 327 7.61 -6.94 5.61
N GLN A 328 7.48 -5.62 5.51
CA GLN A 328 7.77 -4.88 4.30
C GLN A 328 9.25 -5.02 3.89
N ARG A 329 10.18 -4.83 4.83
CA ARG A 329 11.61 -5.01 4.57
C ARG A 329 11.98 -6.42 4.13
N MET A 330 11.28 -7.43 4.62
CA MET A 330 11.52 -8.83 4.28
C MET A 330 11.04 -9.17 2.87
N MET A 331 9.92 -8.61 2.44
CA MET A 331 9.24 -9.00 1.20
C MET A 331 9.54 -8.07 0.02
N GLN A 332 9.65 -6.77 0.28
CA GLN A 332 9.81 -5.77 -0.77
C GLN A 332 11.26 -5.75 -1.28
N ALA A 333 11.44 -5.68 -2.60
CA ALA A 333 12.77 -5.67 -3.23
C ALA A 333 13.65 -4.49 -2.79
N ALA A 334 13.03 -3.35 -2.48
CA ALA A 334 13.68 -2.20 -1.88
C ALA A 334 12.65 -1.43 -1.03
N SER A 335 13.06 -1.01 0.16
CA SER A 335 12.19 -0.24 1.07
C SER A 335 12.58 1.24 1.06
N ASP A 336 11.60 2.11 1.37
CA ASP A 336 11.85 3.53 1.58
C ASP A 336 12.94 3.75 2.66
N ILE A 337 13.83 4.73 2.42
CA ILE A 337 14.94 5.03 3.33
C ILE A 337 14.45 5.55 4.70
N PHE A 338 13.25 6.10 4.76
CA PHE A 338 12.62 6.61 5.97
C PHE A 338 11.56 5.66 6.53
N LEU A 339 11.51 4.41 6.07
CA LEU A 339 10.61 3.40 6.63
C LEU A 339 10.98 3.09 8.08
N GLY A 340 10.08 3.40 9.01
CA GLY A 340 10.24 3.19 10.44
C GLY A 340 8.89 3.19 11.16
N TRP A 341 8.90 3.07 12.47
CA TRP A 341 7.68 3.01 13.29
C TRP A 341 7.80 3.88 14.54
N THR A 342 6.67 4.16 15.18
CA THR A 342 6.63 4.78 16.50
C THR A 342 5.44 4.26 17.27
N ARG A 343 5.43 4.44 18.59
CA ARG A 343 4.26 4.16 19.41
C ARG A 343 3.29 5.33 19.31
N GLY A 344 2.01 5.04 19.13
CA GLY A 344 0.97 6.07 19.11
C GLY A 344 0.86 6.84 20.44
N HIS A 345 0.25 8.03 20.39
CA HIS A 345 0.05 8.84 21.58
C HIS A 345 -1.07 8.30 22.49
N TYR A 346 -1.99 7.54 21.91
CA TYR A 346 -3.18 7.00 22.57
C TYR A 346 -3.10 5.49 22.87
N GLU A 347 -1.91 4.90 22.79
CA GLU A 347 -1.64 3.50 23.14
C GLU A 347 -1.04 3.35 24.54
#